data_8c01ff563cc64e9f226a5a39c97b6c75
#
_entry.id   8c01ff563cc64e9f226a5a39c97b6c75
#
_cell.length_a   1.000
_cell.length_b   1.000
_cell.length_c   1.000
_cell.angle_alpha   90.00
_cell.angle_beta   90.00
_cell.angle_gamma   90.00
#
_symmetry.space_group_name_H-M   'P 1'
#
loop_
_entity.id
_entity.type
_entity.pdbx_description
1 polymer ?
#
loop_
_entity_poly.entity_id
_entity_poly.type
_entity_poly.pdbx_seq_one_letter_code
_entity_poly.pdbx_strand_id
1 'polypeptide(L)'
;MDIRTIMGDENEKPLDRLVSDGGFTGIFRTIACVGDSLASGEFEVKRVSDGTTMYLDRYDYSWGQYIARMAGSTVYNFSKGGMTAREYMQSFANANGFFRPELAANAYIIALGVNDLLNRKWELGSIDDIDMNDYRNNKDTFIGNYAAIIQKYKEISPDARFFLVTMPTGRAASYDELVTAHRDTMLKFAEIFKNTYVIDMFTYAPQYDAEFKKNFYLNGHMNPMGYLLTAKFFTSYIDYIIRHNMPDFKDVGLMGIEYDRSNL
;
A
#
# COMPACT_ATOMS: atom_id res chain seq x y z
N MET A 1 -28.79 -19.14 2.08
CA MET A 1 -28.02 -17.94 2.48
C MET A 1 -28.27 -16.87 1.43
N ASP A 2 -28.63 -15.67 1.82
CA ASP A 2 -28.77 -14.56 0.90
C ASP A 2 -27.39 -14.05 0.46
N ILE A 3 -27.14 -13.89 -0.83
CA ILE A 3 -25.86 -13.40 -1.37
C ILE A 3 -25.50 -12.02 -0.79
N ARG A 4 -26.49 -11.20 -0.46
CA ARG A 4 -26.29 -9.89 0.16
C ARG A 4 -25.56 -9.95 1.52
N THR A 5 -25.70 -11.06 2.26
CA THR A 5 -24.96 -11.25 3.51
C THR A 5 -23.47 -11.44 3.30
N ILE A 6 -23.06 -11.88 2.10
CA ILE A 6 -21.64 -12.02 1.71
C ILE A 6 -21.11 -10.69 1.19
N MET A 7 -21.91 -9.98 0.38
CA MET A 7 -21.51 -8.73 -0.25
C MET A 7 -21.44 -7.55 0.71
N GLY A 8 -22.11 -7.65 1.84
CA GLY A 8 -22.18 -6.57 2.84
C GLY A 8 -23.42 -5.68 2.66
N ASP A 9 -23.67 -4.83 3.65
CA ASP A 9 -24.72 -3.82 3.64
C ASP A 9 -24.27 -2.61 2.81
N GLU A 10 -25.19 -1.92 2.15
CA GLU A 10 -24.92 -0.68 1.43
C GLU A 10 -24.35 0.44 2.32
N ASN A 11 -24.58 0.37 3.63
CA ASN A 11 -24.05 1.32 4.62
C ASN A 11 -22.74 0.84 5.29
N GLU A 12 -22.25 -0.37 4.98
CA GLU A 12 -20.99 -0.89 5.53
C GLU A 12 -19.83 0.02 5.14
N LYS A 13 -19.01 0.39 6.13
CA LYS A 13 -17.75 1.10 5.91
C LYS A 13 -16.58 0.11 5.88
N PRO A 14 -15.47 0.46 5.23
CA PRO A 14 -14.36 -0.47 4.98
C PRO A 14 -13.81 -1.22 6.19
N LEU A 15 -13.83 -0.64 7.38
CA LEU A 15 -13.28 -1.26 8.59
C LEU A 15 -14.33 -1.57 9.67
N ASP A 16 -15.62 -1.49 9.34
CA ASP A 16 -16.69 -1.89 10.28
C ASP A 16 -16.61 -3.39 10.60
N ARG A 17 -16.05 -4.17 9.67
CA ARG A 17 -15.81 -5.60 9.83
C ARG A 17 -14.35 -5.92 9.58
N LEU A 18 -13.65 -6.42 10.61
CA LEU A 18 -12.31 -6.98 10.43
C LEU A 18 -12.41 -8.47 10.10
N VAL A 19 -11.83 -8.88 8.97
CA VAL A 19 -11.75 -10.30 8.62
C VAL A 19 -10.80 -11.04 9.56
N SER A 20 -11.14 -12.29 9.90
CA SER A 20 -10.32 -13.13 10.79
C SER A 20 -9.09 -13.71 10.08
N ASP A 21 -9.21 -13.91 8.78
CA ASP A 21 -8.20 -14.42 7.85
C ASP A 21 -7.92 -13.41 6.74
N GLY A 22 -7.48 -13.84 5.57
CA GLY A 22 -7.26 -12.95 4.42
C GLY A 22 -8.52 -12.47 3.72
N GLY A 23 -9.71 -13.00 4.04
CA GLY A 23 -10.93 -12.71 3.31
C GLY A 23 -10.75 -12.90 1.79
N PHE A 24 -11.43 -12.09 1.00
CA PHE A 24 -11.26 -12.10 -0.46
C PHE A 24 -9.88 -11.64 -0.96
N THR A 25 -9.01 -11.09 -0.10
CA THR A 25 -7.60 -10.83 -0.46
C THR A 25 -6.90 -12.12 -0.93
N GLY A 26 -7.34 -13.28 -0.46
CA GLY A 26 -6.82 -14.59 -0.84
C GLY A 26 -6.98 -14.98 -2.32
N ILE A 27 -7.72 -14.20 -3.13
CA ILE A 27 -7.78 -14.42 -4.59
C ILE A 27 -6.45 -14.06 -5.28
N PHE A 28 -5.63 -13.21 -4.67
CA PHE A 28 -4.32 -12.83 -5.20
C PHE A 28 -3.27 -13.87 -4.82
N ARG A 29 -2.71 -14.56 -5.80
CA ARG A 29 -1.62 -15.54 -5.57
C ARG A 29 -0.31 -14.86 -5.24
N THR A 30 -0.06 -13.70 -5.84
CA THR A 30 1.14 -12.89 -5.62
C THR A 30 0.76 -11.45 -5.30
N ILE A 31 1.38 -10.88 -4.27
CA ILE A 31 1.20 -9.48 -3.86
C ILE A 31 2.59 -8.86 -3.71
N ALA A 32 2.81 -7.67 -4.23
CA ALA A 32 4.02 -6.89 -4.01
C ALA A 32 3.74 -5.72 -3.06
N CYS A 33 4.56 -5.60 -2.02
CA CYS A 33 4.49 -4.51 -1.05
C CYS A 33 5.57 -3.47 -1.38
N VAL A 34 5.16 -2.35 -1.97
CA VAL A 34 6.02 -1.20 -2.27
C VAL A 34 5.88 -0.20 -1.14
N GLY A 35 6.98 0.11 -0.45
CA GLY A 35 6.86 1.00 0.70
C GLY A 35 8.18 1.34 1.39
N ASP A 36 8.06 1.92 2.55
CA ASP A 36 9.16 2.38 3.41
C ASP A 36 9.42 1.42 4.59
N SER A 37 9.90 1.95 5.70
CA SER A 37 10.23 1.19 6.92
C SER A 37 9.03 0.42 7.50
N LEU A 38 7.81 0.93 7.37
CA LEU A 38 6.62 0.24 7.87
C LEU A 38 6.26 -0.95 6.96
N ALA A 39 6.62 -0.92 5.69
CA ALA A 39 6.43 -2.04 4.78
C ALA A 39 7.56 -3.08 4.88
N SER A 40 8.80 -2.65 5.18
CA SER A 40 9.93 -3.57 5.38
C SER A 40 9.91 -4.28 6.74
N GLY A 41 9.05 -3.87 7.67
CA GLY A 41 8.99 -4.44 9.02
C GLY A 41 10.12 -3.96 9.93
N GLU A 42 10.51 -2.69 9.80
CA GLU A 42 11.60 -2.11 10.57
C GLU A 42 11.22 -1.91 12.04
N PHE A 43 12.11 -2.34 12.93
CA PHE A 43 12.05 -2.07 14.36
C PHE A 43 13.08 -1.01 14.74
N GLU A 44 12.68 -0.09 15.62
CA GLU A 44 13.57 0.90 16.20
C GLU A 44 13.83 0.57 17.66
N VAL A 45 15.11 0.32 18.01
CA VAL A 45 15.52 -0.06 19.36
C VAL A 45 16.76 0.71 19.79
N LYS A 46 17.04 0.71 21.10
CA LYS A 46 18.26 1.27 21.67
C LYS A 46 19.28 0.16 21.93
N ARG A 47 20.52 0.35 21.48
CA ARG A 47 21.61 -0.53 21.80
C ARG A 47 21.95 -0.42 23.28
N VAL A 48 22.16 -1.56 23.96
CA VAL A 48 22.43 -1.60 25.40
C VAL A 48 23.77 -0.95 25.76
N SER A 49 24.79 -1.13 24.93
CA SER A 49 26.18 -0.70 25.25
C SER A 49 26.40 0.82 25.24
N ASP A 50 25.66 1.55 24.37
CA ASP A 50 25.93 2.98 24.15
C ASP A 50 24.66 3.83 23.96
N GLY A 51 23.48 3.21 24.03
CA GLY A 51 22.19 3.90 23.84
C GLY A 51 21.91 4.36 22.41
N THR A 52 22.77 4.02 21.43
CA THR A 52 22.55 4.38 20.02
C THR A 52 21.24 3.78 19.50
N THR A 53 20.52 4.53 18.68
CA THR A 53 19.33 4.03 17.99
C THR A 53 19.76 3.08 16.86
N MET A 54 19.18 1.90 16.85
CA MET A 54 19.35 0.91 15.79
C MET A 54 18.01 0.73 15.05
N TYR A 55 18.09 0.59 13.74
CA TYR A 55 16.98 0.27 12.85
C TYR A 55 17.23 -1.14 12.29
N LEU A 56 16.26 -2.03 12.50
CA LEU A 56 16.40 -3.46 12.19
C LEU A 56 15.22 -3.91 11.31
N ASP A 57 15.49 -4.14 10.04
CA ASP A 57 14.50 -4.74 9.14
C ASP A 57 14.23 -6.20 9.54
N ARG A 58 13.01 -6.47 9.96
CA ARG A 58 12.51 -7.79 10.35
C ARG A 58 11.28 -8.11 9.50
N TYR A 59 11.52 -8.36 8.23
CA TYR A 59 10.47 -8.54 7.24
C TYR A 59 9.44 -9.61 7.63
N ASP A 60 9.85 -10.65 8.35
CA ASP A 60 8.95 -11.68 8.86
C ASP A 60 7.81 -11.15 9.76
N TYR A 61 8.02 -9.96 10.34
CA TYR A 61 7.04 -9.24 11.15
C TYR A 61 6.36 -8.09 10.42
N SER A 62 6.69 -7.85 9.16
CA SER A 62 6.02 -6.81 8.35
C SER A 62 4.54 -7.12 8.16
N TRP A 63 3.74 -6.08 7.94
CA TRP A 63 2.33 -6.28 7.59
C TRP A 63 2.17 -7.12 6.31
N GLY A 64 3.09 -7.01 5.36
CA GLY A 64 3.09 -7.84 4.15
C GLY A 64 3.21 -9.34 4.44
N GLN A 65 4.11 -9.73 5.36
CA GLN A 65 4.25 -11.13 5.76
C GLN A 65 3.09 -11.64 6.62
N TYR A 66 2.44 -10.76 7.40
CA TYR A 66 1.19 -11.14 8.05
C TYR A 66 0.06 -11.36 7.01
N ILE A 67 -0.04 -10.52 5.97
CA ILE A 67 -0.97 -10.75 4.85
C ILE A 67 -0.68 -12.09 4.17
N ALA A 68 0.59 -12.39 3.88
CA ALA A 68 1.00 -13.68 3.27
C ALA A 68 0.46 -14.87 4.05
N ARG A 69 0.60 -14.84 5.38
CA ARG A 69 0.12 -15.92 6.26
C ARG A 69 -1.41 -16.01 6.35
N MET A 70 -2.10 -14.87 6.35
CA MET A 70 -3.56 -14.82 6.45
C MET A 70 -4.25 -15.17 5.13
N ALA A 71 -3.75 -14.67 4.01
CA ALA A 71 -4.35 -14.83 2.69
C ALA A 71 -3.84 -16.05 1.90
N GLY A 72 -2.76 -16.70 2.36
CA GLY A 72 -2.13 -17.80 1.64
C GLY A 72 -1.46 -17.37 0.33
N SER A 73 -1.04 -16.10 0.25
CA SER A 73 -0.39 -15.50 -0.92
C SER A 73 1.13 -15.49 -0.78
N THR A 74 1.84 -15.52 -1.91
CA THR A 74 3.25 -15.15 -1.93
C THR A 74 3.35 -13.62 -1.91
N VAL A 75 4.03 -13.05 -0.91
CA VAL A 75 4.16 -11.60 -0.77
C VAL A 75 5.61 -11.17 -0.93
N TYR A 76 5.88 -10.34 -1.96
CA TYR A 76 7.19 -9.79 -2.26
C TYR A 76 7.44 -8.52 -1.44
N ASN A 77 8.65 -8.40 -0.89
CA ASN A 77 9.12 -7.18 -0.24
C ASN A 77 9.83 -6.28 -1.26
N PHE A 78 9.14 -5.24 -1.72
CA PHE A 78 9.70 -4.16 -2.54
C PHE A 78 9.83 -2.87 -1.73
N SER A 79 10.27 -2.99 -0.48
CA SER A 79 10.34 -1.88 0.47
C SER A 79 11.69 -1.82 1.19
N LYS A 80 11.98 -0.68 1.80
CA LYS A 80 13.19 -0.44 2.59
C LYS A 80 12.97 0.75 3.52
N GLY A 81 13.60 0.74 4.68
CA GLY A 81 13.61 1.86 5.61
C GLY A 81 14.00 3.20 4.94
N GLY A 82 13.27 4.26 5.25
CA GLY A 82 13.51 5.61 4.71
C GLY A 82 13.13 5.84 3.25
N MET A 83 12.54 4.84 2.58
CA MET A 83 12.24 4.91 1.14
C MET A 83 11.27 6.04 0.79
N THR A 84 11.52 6.67 -0.35
CA THR A 84 10.69 7.69 -0.98
C THR A 84 10.27 7.22 -2.37
N ALA A 85 9.18 7.77 -2.91
CA ALA A 85 8.74 7.46 -4.28
C ALA A 85 9.81 7.84 -5.30
N ARG A 86 10.50 8.96 -5.08
CA ARG A 86 11.61 9.42 -5.91
C ARG A 86 12.76 8.43 -5.94
N GLU A 87 13.31 8.06 -4.78
CA GLU A 87 14.44 7.13 -4.68
C GLU A 87 14.07 5.75 -5.22
N TYR A 88 12.82 5.32 -4.98
CA TYR A 88 12.29 4.07 -5.50
C TYR A 88 12.44 3.98 -7.02
N MET A 89 11.98 5.00 -7.74
CA MET A 89 12.02 5.03 -9.21
C MET A 89 13.40 5.31 -9.76
N GLN A 90 14.16 6.22 -9.16
CA GLN A 90 15.45 6.64 -9.71
C GLN A 90 16.55 5.60 -9.56
N SER A 91 16.49 4.73 -8.54
CA SER A 91 17.59 3.80 -8.27
C SER A 91 17.16 2.47 -7.66
N PHE A 92 16.37 2.49 -6.58
CA PHE A 92 16.20 1.33 -5.70
C PHE A 92 15.52 0.14 -6.38
N ALA A 93 14.40 0.37 -7.05
CA ALA A 93 13.65 -0.72 -7.67
C ALA A 93 14.44 -1.41 -8.78
N ASN A 94 15.15 -0.64 -9.61
CA ASN A 94 15.98 -1.18 -10.68
C ASN A 94 17.20 -1.93 -10.13
N ALA A 95 17.90 -1.37 -9.14
CA ALA A 95 19.08 -1.99 -8.53
C ALA A 95 18.75 -3.34 -7.86
N ASN A 96 17.52 -3.50 -7.34
CA ASN A 96 17.06 -4.75 -6.74
C ASN A 96 16.30 -5.66 -7.72
N GLY A 97 16.16 -5.28 -8.99
CA GLY A 97 15.51 -6.06 -10.02
C GLY A 97 14.01 -6.22 -9.83
N PHE A 98 13.33 -5.30 -9.13
CA PHE A 98 11.89 -5.39 -8.85
C PHE A 98 11.02 -5.19 -10.09
N PHE A 99 11.59 -4.65 -11.16
CA PHE A 99 10.91 -4.48 -12.45
C PHE A 99 11.06 -5.68 -13.38
N ARG A 100 11.63 -6.79 -12.91
CA ARG A 100 11.75 -8.01 -13.73
C ARG A 100 10.38 -8.69 -13.87
N PRO A 101 10.00 -9.18 -15.07
CA PRO A 101 8.71 -9.84 -15.30
C PRO A 101 8.47 -11.06 -14.40
N GLU A 102 9.53 -11.75 -13.96
CA GLU A 102 9.44 -12.92 -13.07
C GLU A 102 8.93 -12.54 -11.67
N LEU A 103 9.01 -11.27 -11.30
CA LEU A 103 8.50 -10.72 -10.05
C LEU A 103 7.16 -9.97 -10.22
N ALA A 104 6.52 -10.08 -11.40
CA ALA A 104 5.20 -9.52 -11.63
C ALA A 104 4.20 -10.07 -10.61
N ALA A 105 3.41 -9.18 -10.00
CA ALA A 105 2.42 -9.54 -9.01
C ALA A 105 0.99 -9.36 -9.52
N ASN A 106 0.05 -10.13 -8.97
CA ASN A 106 -1.39 -9.93 -9.25
C ASN A 106 -1.92 -8.65 -8.59
N ALA A 107 -1.34 -8.27 -7.45
CA ALA A 107 -1.67 -7.05 -6.74
C ALA A 107 -0.43 -6.33 -6.24
N TYR A 108 -0.50 -4.99 -6.22
CA TYR A 108 0.51 -4.12 -5.64
C TYR A 108 -0.12 -3.28 -4.52
N ILE A 109 0.42 -3.35 -3.31
CA ILE A 109 0.05 -2.47 -2.21
C ILE A 109 1.16 -1.43 -2.08
N ILE A 110 0.84 -0.16 -2.33
CA ILE A 110 1.82 0.94 -2.35
C ILE A 110 1.58 1.87 -1.17
N ALA A 111 2.55 1.93 -0.26
CA ALA A 111 2.49 2.71 0.99
C ALA A 111 3.74 3.59 1.10
N LEU A 112 3.79 4.68 0.34
CA LEU A 112 4.86 5.69 0.31
C LEU A 112 4.29 7.08 0.55
N GLY A 113 5.15 8.03 0.90
CA GLY A 113 4.83 9.45 1.02
C GLY A 113 5.25 10.10 2.34
N VAL A 114 5.31 9.34 3.44
CA VAL A 114 5.76 9.87 4.74
C VAL A 114 7.16 10.46 4.63
N ASN A 115 8.08 9.72 4.03
CA ASN A 115 9.46 10.17 3.87
C ASN A 115 9.58 11.31 2.86
N ASP A 116 8.80 11.26 1.79
CA ASP A 116 8.79 12.31 0.77
C ASP A 116 8.32 13.64 1.34
N LEU A 117 7.10 13.65 1.89
CA LEU A 117 6.37 14.87 2.23
C LEU A 117 6.68 15.37 3.65
N LEU A 118 6.73 14.47 4.65
CA LEU A 118 6.85 14.89 6.05
C LEU A 118 8.30 14.98 6.49
N ASN A 119 9.16 14.03 6.09
CA ASN A 119 10.56 13.99 6.53
C ASN A 119 11.48 14.79 5.62
N ARG A 120 11.40 14.61 4.29
CA ARG A 120 12.24 15.28 3.30
C ARG A 120 11.66 16.62 2.86
N LYS A 121 10.35 16.85 3.07
CA LYS A 121 9.62 18.06 2.65
C LYS A 121 9.77 18.35 1.16
N TRP A 122 9.74 17.29 0.36
CA TRP A 122 9.79 17.43 -1.08
C TRP A 122 8.49 18.00 -1.62
N GLU A 123 8.58 18.60 -2.81
CA GLU A 123 7.44 19.18 -3.48
C GLU A 123 6.38 18.10 -3.77
N LEU A 124 5.13 18.38 -3.38
CA LEU A 124 3.98 17.52 -3.65
C LEU A 124 3.75 17.38 -5.16
N GLY A 125 3.77 18.50 -5.88
CA GLY A 125 3.42 18.56 -7.29
C GLY A 125 1.91 18.61 -7.54
N SER A 126 1.53 18.33 -8.78
CA SER A 126 0.13 18.27 -9.22
C SER A 126 -0.11 17.12 -10.19
N ILE A 127 -1.38 16.82 -10.51
CA ILE A 127 -1.74 15.81 -11.51
C ILE A 127 -1.20 16.15 -12.91
N ASP A 128 -0.99 17.45 -13.22
CA ASP A 128 -0.39 17.91 -14.47
C ASP A 128 1.12 17.56 -14.61
N ASP A 129 1.72 17.04 -13.53
CA ASP A 129 3.09 16.56 -13.57
C ASP A 129 3.22 15.13 -14.15
N ILE A 130 2.09 14.52 -14.50
CA ILE A 130 2.01 13.15 -15.01
C ILE A 130 1.88 13.17 -16.53
N ASP A 131 2.83 12.56 -17.23
CA ASP A 131 2.67 12.18 -18.63
C ASP A 131 2.03 10.79 -18.71
N MET A 132 0.77 10.75 -19.16
CA MET A 132 0.01 9.50 -19.25
C MET A 132 0.52 8.54 -20.34
N ASN A 133 1.36 9.03 -21.26
CA ASN A 133 1.91 8.22 -22.35
C ASN A 133 3.29 7.63 -22.02
N ASP A 134 4.10 8.38 -21.24
CA ASP A 134 5.45 7.96 -20.90
C ASP A 134 5.85 8.48 -19.51
N TYR A 135 5.87 7.57 -18.53
CA TYR A 135 6.21 7.90 -17.13
C TYR A 135 7.60 8.54 -16.98
N ARG A 136 8.50 8.37 -17.93
CA ARG A 136 9.85 8.96 -17.92
C ARG A 136 9.83 10.48 -18.07
N ASN A 137 8.72 11.02 -18.59
CA ASN A 137 8.48 12.46 -18.74
C ASN A 137 7.78 13.06 -17.52
N ASN A 138 7.37 12.27 -16.54
CA ASN A 138 6.77 12.79 -15.32
C ASN A 138 7.75 13.76 -14.64
N LYS A 139 7.23 14.86 -14.09
CA LYS A 139 8.08 15.79 -13.34
C LYS A 139 8.60 15.15 -12.04
N ASP A 140 9.74 15.64 -11.59
CA ASP A 140 10.41 15.14 -10.38
C ASP A 140 9.77 15.72 -9.09
N THR A 141 8.47 15.51 -8.93
CA THR A 141 7.66 15.79 -7.74
C THR A 141 7.22 14.50 -7.08
N PHE A 142 6.63 14.56 -5.87
CA PHE A 142 6.06 13.37 -5.25
C PHE A 142 5.00 12.72 -6.15
N ILE A 143 4.05 13.51 -6.65
CA ILE A 143 2.97 13.02 -7.53
C ILE A 143 3.54 12.38 -8.80
N GLY A 144 4.51 13.05 -9.47
CA GLY A 144 5.12 12.51 -10.68
C GLY A 144 5.86 11.20 -10.45
N ASN A 145 6.66 11.10 -9.37
CA ASN A 145 7.40 9.87 -9.04
C ASN A 145 6.47 8.73 -8.58
N TYR A 146 5.44 9.03 -7.78
CA TYR A 146 4.48 8.03 -7.34
C TYR A 146 3.66 7.47 -8.53
N ALA A 147 3.21 8.35 -9.43
CA ALA A 147 2.55 7.95 -10.67
C ALA A 147 3.45 7.06 -11.53
N ALA A 148 4.75 7.40 -11.64
CA ALA A 148 5.72 6.59 -12.37
C ALA A 148 5.85 5.16 -11.81
N ILE A 149 5.73 4.95 -10.50
CA ILE A 149 5.70 3.61 -9.89
C ILE A 149 4.49 2.82 -10.43
N ILE A 150 3.30 3.43 -10.41
CA ILE A 150 2.07 2.79 -10.89
C ILE A 150 2.20 2.46 -12.38
N GLN A 151 2.61 3.44 -13.20
CA GLN A 151 2.74 3.30 -14.64
C GLN A 151 3.76 2.22 -15.00
N LYS A 152 4.91 2.18 -14.30
CA LYS A 152 5.93 1.17 -14.54
C LYS A 152 5.45 -0.25 -14.24
N TYR A 153 4.75 -0.44 -13.13
CA TYR A 153 4.19 -1.76 -12.83
C TYR A 153 3.03 -2.14 -13.74
N LYS A 154 2.28 -1.17 -14.27
CA LYS A 154 1.26 -1.43 -15.31
C LYS A 154 1.86 -1.86 -16.64
N GLU A 155 3.07 -1.40 -17.00
CA GLU A 155 3.79 -1.94 -18.16
C GLU A 155 4.16 -3.42 -17.98
N ILE A 156 4.50 -3.83 -16.74
CA ILE A 156 4.94 -5.20 -16.42
C ILE A 156 3.75 -6.14 -16.24
N SER A 157 2.70 -5.65 -15.58
CA SER A 157 1.51 -6.42 -15.22
C SER A 157 0.24 -5.57 -15.46
N PRO A 158 -0.22 -5.44 -16.72
CA PRO A 158 -1.32 -4.53 -17.09
C PRO A 158 -2.64 -4.81 -16.37
N ASP A 159 -2.89 -6.08 -16.07
CA ASP A 159 -4.13 -6.53 -15.40
C ASP A 159 -4.02 -6.53 -13.87
N ALA A 160 -2.87 -6.21 -13.30
CA ALA A 160 -2.70 -6.18 -11.84
C ALA A 160 -3.62 -5.14 -11.16
N ARG A 161 -3.98 -5.42 -9.91
CA ARG A 161 -4.76 -4.51 -9.06
C ARG A 161 -3.80 -3.71 -8.17
N PHE A 162 -4.03 -2.42 -8.08
CA PHE A 162 -3.21 -1.49 -7.30
C PHE A 162 -4.01 -0.98 -6.10
N PHE A 163 -3.44 -1.10 -4.92
CA PHE A 163 -4.04 -0.62 -3.67
C PHE A 163 -3.12 0.45 -3.08
N LEU A 164 -3.56 1.70 -3.14
CA LEU A 164 -2.79 2.85 -2.67
C LEU A 164 -3.19 3.16 -1.24
N VAL A 165 -2.21 3.24 -0.34
CA VAL A 165 -2.47 3.41 1.08
C VAL A 165 -2.32 4.89 1.45
N THR A 166 -3.37 5.48 2.06
CA THR A 166 -3.28 6.83 2.59
C THR A 166 -2.60 6.84 3.96
N MET A 167 -1.96 7.96 4.32
CA MET A 167 -1.40 8.15 5.66
C MET A 167 -2.53 8.24 6.70
N PRO A 168 -2.45 7.50 7.83
CA PRO A 168 -3.42 7.66 8.91
C PRO A 168 -3.26 9.01 9.61
N THR A 169 -4.33 9.49 10.23
CA THR A 169 -4.36 10.71 11.06
C THR A 169 -3.75 10.49 12.45
N GLY A 170 -3.74 11.53 13.31
CA GLY A 170 -3.20 11.45 14.68
C GLY A 170 -1.71 11.82 14.78
N ARG A 171 -1.15 12.42 13.73
CA ARG A 171 0.16 13.07 13.75
C ARG A 171 0.06 14.48 14.34
N ALA A 172 1.20 15.18 14.45
CA ALA A 172 1.18 16.59 14.85
C ALA A 172 0.36 17.43 13.84
N ALA A 173 -0.44 18.37 14.33
CA ALA A 173 -1.34 19.22 13.52
C ALA A 173 -0.60 19.96 12.37
N SER A 174 0.70 20.24 12.55
CA SER A 174 1.52 20.82 11.47
C SER A 174 1.64 19.97 10.20
N TYR A 175 1.22 18.72 10.24
CA TYR A 175 1.22 17.81 9.07
C TYR A 175 -0.16 17.60 8.46
N ASP A 176 -1.24 18.10 9.06
CA ASP A 176 -2.62 17.81 8.66
C ASP A 176 -2.88 18.18 7.20
N GLU A 177 -2.38 19.35 6.74
CA GLU A 177 -2.53 19.79 5.35
C GLU A 177 -1.84 18.83 4.37
N LEU A 178 -0.60 18.41 4.65
CA LEU A 178 0.14 17.48 3.79
C LEU A 178 -0.45 16.07 3.82
N VAL A 179 -0.94 15.62 4.96
CA VAL A 179 -1.58 14.29 5.08
C VAL A 179 -2.91 14.28 4.34
N THR A 180 -3.67 15.37 4.39
CA THR A 180 -4.89 15.56 3.59
C THR A 180 -4.59 15.59 2.10
N ALA A 181 -3.60 16.38 1.67
CA ALA A 181 -3.18 16.45 0.27
C ALA A 181 -2.68 15.10 -0.27
N HIS A 182 -1.96 14.34 0.55
CA HIS A 182 -1.57 12.97 0.20
C HIS A 182 -2.80 12.08 -0.03
N ARG A 183 -3.77 12.10 0.89
CA ARG A 183 -5.02 11.33 0.75
C ARG A 183 -5.76 11.71 -0.54
N ASP A 184 -5.93 12.99 -0.80
CA ASP A 184 -6.63 13.48 -2.00
C ASP A 184 -5.90 13.09 -3.29
N THR A 185 -4.57 13.07 -3.26
CA THR A 185 -3.74 12.55 -4.37
C THR A 185 -4.01 11.06 -4.63
N MET A 186 -4.07 10.21 -3.58
CA MET A 186 -4.36 8.78 -3.77
C MET A 186 -5.74 8.55 -4.37
N LEU A 187 -6.74 9.33 -3.97
CA LEU A 187 -8.08 9.27 -4.56
C LEU A 187 -8.05 9.67 -6.05
N LYS A 188 -7.31 10.72 -6.40
CA LYS A 188 -7.14 11.11 -7.81
C LYS A 188 -6.43 10.05 -8.64
N PHE A 189 -5.43 9.37 -8.10
CA PHE A 189 -4.79 8.25 -8.80
C PHE A 189 -5.77 7.11 -9.08
N ALA A 190 -6.68 6.81 -8.16
CA ALA A 190 -7.72 5.79 -8.39
C ALA A 190 -8.72 6.20 -9.48
N GLU A 191 -8.95 7.52 -9.70
CA GLU A 191 -9.79 8.02 -10.78
C GLU A 191 -9.12 7.92 -12.16
N ILE A 192 -7.79 8.17 -12.25
CA ILE A 192 -7.07 8.26 -13.52
C ILE A 192 -6.40 6.95 -13.94
N PHE A 193 -6.06 6.08 -13.00
CA PHE A 193 -5.43 4.80 -13.30
C PHE A 193 -6.42 3.63 -13.18
N LYS A 194 -6.66 2.91 -14.26
CA LYS A 194 -7.49 1.70 -14.27
C LYS A 194 -7.00 0.67 -13.24
N ASN A 195 -7.90 -0.14 -12.67
CA ASN A 195 -7.58 -1.20 -11.70
C ASN A 195 -6.83 -0.68 -10.45
N THR A 196 -7.11 0.54 -10.04
CA THR A 196 -6.46 1.20 -8.92
C THR A 196 -7.50 1.60 -7.87
N TYR A 197 -7.23 1.26 -6.62
CA TYR A 197 -8.13 1.44 -5.48
C TYR A 197 -7.38 2.08 -4.31
N VAL A 198 -8.10 2.70 -3.39
CA VAL A 198 -7.49 3.35 -2.22
C VAL A 198 -7.84 2.59 -0.94
N ILE A 199 -6.83 2.25 -0.15
CA ILE A 199 -6.97 1.86 1.24
C ILE A 199 -6.89 3.16 2.06
N ASP A 200 -8.06 3.78 2.27
CA ASP A 200 -8.14 5.10 2.92
C ASP A 200 -8.04 4.99 4.44
N MET A 201 -6.81 4.83 4.92
CA MET A 201 -6.49 4.81 6.34
C MET A 201 -6.67 6.18 7.00
N PHE A 202 -6.65 7.27 6.22
CA PHE A 202 -6.91 8.63 6.71
C PHE A 202 -8.33 8.74 7.28
N THR A 203 -9.32 8.22 6.53
CA THR A 203 -10.74 8.37 6.88
C THR A 203 -11.22 7.28 7.83
N TYR A 204 -10.75 6.04 7.68
CA TYR A 204 -11.38 4.88 8.32
C TYR A 204 -10.54 4.20 9.39
N ALA A 205 -9.23 4.41 9.43
CA ALA A 205 -8.40 3.84 10.49
C ALA A 205 -8.52 4.64 11.80
N PRO A 206 -8.21 4.03 12.96
CA PRO A 206 -8.03 4.78 14.18
C PRO A 206 -6.93 5.84 14.03
N GLN A 207 -7.01 6.91 14.82
CA GLN A 207 -5.93 7.90 14.86
C GLN A 207 -4.67 7.29 15.48
N TYR A 208 -3.52 7.53 14.82
CA TYR A 208 -2.21 7.07 15.31
C TYR A 208 -1.64 8.07 16.33
N ASP A 209 -2.45 8.34 17.34
CA ASP A 209 -2.15 9.25 18.46
C ASP A 209 -1.21 8.62 19.52
N ALA A 210 -1.09 9.26 20.66
CA ALA A 210 -0.24 8.80 21.76
C ALA A 210 -0.74 7.46 22.36
N GLU A 211 -2.06 7.25 22.45
CA GLU A 211 -2.63 6.01 22.96
C GLU A 211 -2.42 4.85 22.01
N PHE A 212 -2.65 5.05 20.72
CA PHE A 212 -2.35 4.05 19.68
C PHE A 212 -0.87 3.68 19.71
N LYS A 213 0.02 4.68 19.72
CA LYS A 213 1.48 4.44 19.74
C LYS A 213 1.94 3.73 20.98
N LYS A 214 1.37 4.02 22.14
CA LYS A 214 1.69 3.33 23.40
C LYS A 214 1.51 1.81 23.30
N ASN A 215 0.52 1.34 22.54
CA ASN A 215 0.18 -0.09 22.44
C ASN A 215 0.84 -0.75 21.23
N PHE A 216 0.96 -0.05 20.11
CA PHE A 216 1.31 -0.63 18.82
C PHE A 216 2.65 -0.19 18.25
N TYR A 217 3.40 0.65 18.96
CA TYR A 217 4.73 1.10 18.55
C TYR A 217 5.81 0.63 19.54
N LEU A 218 7.01 0.52 19.02
CA LEU A 218 8.25 0.38 19.76
C LEU A 218 9.14 1.55 19.32
N ASN A 219 9.18 2.61 20.12
CA ASN A 219 9.74 3.91 19.75
C ASN A 219 9.05 4.53 18.50
N GLY A 220 9.80 4.84 17.45
CA GLY A 220 9.27 5.48 16.23
C GLY A 220 8.60 4.54 15.24
N HIS A 221 8.75 3.22 15.41
CA HIS A 221 8.24 2.20 14.49
C HIS A 221 7.26 1.25 15.20
N MET A 222 6.48 0.52 14.41
CA MET A 222 5.50 -0.44 14.94
C MET A 222 6.18 -1.60 15.66
N ASN A 223 5.50 -2.12 16.68
CA ASN A 223 5.82 -3.42 17.28
C ASN A 223 5.09 -4.54 16.51
N PRO A 224 5.33 -5.84 16.82
CA PRO A 224 4.66 -6.95 16.12
C PRO A 224 3.13 -6.87 16.12
N MET A 225 2.52 -6.35 17.20
CA MET A 225 1.07 -6.17 17.28
C MET A 225 0.57 -5.07 16.33
N GLY A 226 1.32 -3.98 16.19
CA GLY A 226 1.02 -2.89 15.25
C GLY A 226 1.09 -3.37 13.80
N TYR A 227 2.13 -4.12 13.44
CA TYR A 227 2.24 -4.71 12.11
C TYR A 227 1.12 -5.72 11.80
N LEU A 228 0.77 -6.59 12.76
CA LEU A 228 -0.36 -7.51 12.60
C LEU A 228 -1.69 -6.77 12.46
N LEU A 229 -1.93 -5.73 13.28
CA LEU A 229 -3.14 -4.92 13.20
C LEU A 229 -3.24 -4.21 11.84
N THR A 230 -2.14 -3.65 11.35
CA THR A 230 -2.07 -3.02 10.02
C THR A 230 -2.40 -4.02 8.91
N ALA A 231 -1.86 -5.24 9.00
CA ALA A 231 -2.21 -6.31 8.06
C ALA A 231 -3.71 -6.65 8.08
N LYS A 232 -4.32 -6.69 9.26
CA LYS A 232 -5.77 -6.90 9.40
C LYS A 232 -6.58 -5.76 8.80
N PHE A 233 -6.16 -4.50 8.98
CA PHE A 233 -6.80 -3.37 8.32
C PHE A 233 -6.72 -3.49 6.80
N PHE A 234 -5.55 -3.78 6.27
CA PHE A 234 -5.35 -3.87 4.82
C PHE A 234 -6.15 -5.02 4.20
N THR A 235 -6.10 -6.21 4.79
CA THR A 235 -6.89 -7.35 4.29
C THR A 235 -8.39 -7.09 4.38
N SER A 236 -8.87 -6.49 5.46
CA SER A 236 -10.30 -6.16 5.63
C SER A 236 -10.75 -5.10 4.63
N TYR A 237 -9.89 -4.10 4.37
CA TYR A 237 -10.19 -3.06 3.41
C TYR A 237 -10.19 -3.60 1.97
N ILE A 238 -9.22 -4.44 1.61
CA ILE A 238 -9.17 -5.09 0.30
C ILE A 238 -10.39 -6.03 0.13
N ASP A 239 -10.74 -6.79 1.15
CA ASP A 239 -11.96 -7.61 1.16
C ASP A 239 -13.22 -6.76 0.90
N TYR A 240 -13.33 -5.62 1.58
CA TYR A 240 -14.40 -4.65 1.35
C TYR A 240 -14.42 -4.16 -0.11
N ILE A 241 -13.27 -3.72 -0.65
CA ILE A 241 -13.15 -3.24 -2.03
C ILE A 241 -13.60 -4.33 -3.01
N ILE A 242 -13.18 -5.57 -2.84
CA ILE A 242 -13.54 -6.68 -3.72
C ILE A 242 -15.03 -6.94 -3.67
N ARG A 243 -15.64 -7.00 -2.48
CA ARG A 243 -17.09 -7.24 -2.32
C ARG A 243 -17.95 -6.16 -2.95
N HIS A 244 -17.49 -4.92 -2.96
CA HIS A 244 -18.21 -3.78 -3.54
C HIS A 244 -17.88 -3.52 -5.03
N ASN A 245 -16.89 -4.24 -5.60
CA ASN A 245 -16.47 -4.10 -6.99
C ASN A 245 -16.25 -5.48 -7.65
N MET A 246 -17.06 -6.48 -7.32
CA MET A 246 -16.86 -7.86 -7.78
C MET A 246 -16.62 -8.02 -9.28
N PRO A 247 -17.28 -7.27 -10.17
CA PRO A 247 -17.02 -7.36 -11.61
C PRO A 247 -15.54 -7.12 -11.98
N ASP A 248 -14.85 -6.24 -11.26
CA ASP A 248 -13.44 -5.89 -11.53
C ASP A 248 -12.47 -7.00 -11.13
N PHE A 249 -12.91 -7.98 -10.35
CA PHE A 249 -12.05 -9.00 -9.77
C PHE A 249 -12.31 -10.43 -10.29
N LYS A 250 -13.32 -10.60 -11.15
CA LYS A 250 -13.73 -11.92 -11.67
C LYS A 250 -12.62 -12.67 -12.38
N ASP A 251 -11.75 -11.94 -13.07
CA ASP A 251 -10.71 -12.47 -13.94
C ASP A 251 -9.30 -12.47 -13.34
N VAL A 252 -9.17 -12.18 -12.04
CA VAL A 252 -7.86 -12.13 -11.35
C VAL A 252 -7.05 -13.41 -11.53
N GLY A 253 -7.71 -14.56 -11.60
CA GLY A 253 -7.06 -15.85 -11.85
C GLY A 253 -6.58 -16.05 -13.30
N LEU A 254 -6.96 -15.17 -14.22
CA LEU A 254 -6.64 -15.23 -15.65
C LEU A 254 -5.65 -14.14 -16.09
N MET A 255 -5.02 -13.44 -15.14
CA MET A 255 -4.03 -12.40 -15.45
C MET A 255 -2.89 -12.98 -16.30
N GLY A 256 -2.52 -12.26 -17.37
CA GLY A 256 -1.49 -12.67 -18.31
C GLY A 256 -1.93 -13.74 -19.33
N ILE A 257 -3.21 -14.14 -19.31
CA ILE A 257 -3.80 -15.05 -20.30
C ILE A 257 -4.65 -14.24 -21.28
N GLU A 258 -4.43 -14.48 -22.58
CA GLU A 258 -5.30 -13.92 -23.62
C GLU A 258 -6.56 -14.79 -23.77
N TYR A 259 -7.74 -14.20 -23.55
CA TYR A 259 -9.04 -14.88 -23.65
C TYR A 259 -10.15 -13.91 -24.00
N ASP A 260 -11.27 -14.46 -24.51
CA ASP A 260 -12.45 -13.68 -24.85
C ASP A 260 -13.19 -13.19 -23.56
N ARG A 261 -13.23 -11.89 -23.39
CA ARG A 261 -13.89 -11.20 -22.26
C ARG A 261 -15.33 -10.75 -22.55
N SER A 262 -15.87 -11.05 -23.71
CA SER A 262 -17.20 -10.56 -24.13
C SER A 262 -18.36 -11.07 -23.27
N ASN A 263 -18.13 -12.12 -22.47
CA ASN A 263 -19.14 -12.76 -21.62
C ASN A 263 -18.90 -12.55 -20.09
N LEU A 264 -18.02 -11.62 -19.71
CA LEU A 264 -17.73 -11.33 -18.30
C LEU A 264 -18.60 -10.23 -17.69
#